data_d7c593b938920ee8d5a833e4c794136d
#
_entry.id   d7c593b938920ee8d5a833e4c794136d
#
_cell.length_a   1.000
_cell.length_b   1.000
_cell.length_c   1.000
_cell.angle_alpha   90.00
_cell.angle_beta   90.00
_cell.angle_gamma   90.00
#
_symmetry.space_group_name_H-M   'P 1'
#
loop_
_entity.id
_entity.type
_entity.pdbx_description
1 polymer ?
#
loop_
_entity_poly.entity_id
_entity_poly.type
_entity_poly.pdbx_seq_one_letter_code
_entity_poly.pdbx_strand_id
1 'polypeptide(L)'
;MLSFENDYSRAAHPAVLEAVAEANNHLYSGYGSDELTEQAKAKIREACGQPDADVWFLVGGTQTNQVVIDTITPAYAGVITVASGHPNVHEAGAIEFSGHKVLKIGRASCRE
;
A
#
# COMPACT_ATOMS: atom_id res chain seq x y z
N MET A 1 -28.42 -3.27 -0.68
CA MET A 1 -28.06 -1.82 -0.52
C MET A 1 -26.61 -1.67 -0.88
N LEU A 2 -26.27 -0.76 -1.78
CA LEU A 2 -24.88 -0.40 -2.08
C LEU A 2 -24.41 0.62 -1.03
N SER A 3 -23.24 0.36 -0.40
CA SER A 3 -22.59 1.29 0.51
C SER A 3 -21.37 1.87 -0.17
N PHE A 4 -21.19 3.18 -0.06
CA PHE A 4 -20.03 3.93 -0.54
C PHE A 4 -19.24 4.55 0.63
N GLU A 5 -19.43 4.03 1.84
CA GLU A 5 -18.81 4.55 3.05
C GLU A 5 -17.29 4.33 3.05
N ASN A 6 -16.86 3.14 2.66
CA ASN A 6 -15.44 2.77 2.53
C ASN A 6 -15.31 1.48 1.71
N ASP A 7 -14.07 1.10 1.39
CA ASP A 7 -13.72 -0.08 0.59
C ASP A 7 -13.36 -1.32 1.43
N TYR A 8 -13.34 -1.22 2.75
CA TYR A 8 -12.92 -2.31 3.64
C TYR A 8 -14.02 -2.91 4.52
N SER A 9 -15.25 -2.40 4.45
CA SER A 9 -16.38 -2.90 5.28
C SER A 9 -17.01 -4.18 4.75
N ARG A 10 -16.57 -4.71 3.64
CA ARG A 10 -17.06 -5.97 3.06
C ARG A 10 -15.91 -6.94 2.88
N ALA A 11 -16.23 -8.23 3.06
CA ALA A 11 -15.32 -9.31 2.71
C ALA A 11 -15.07 -9.37 1.18
N ALA A 12 -14.12 -10.19 0.78
CA ALA A 12 -13.76 -10.40 -0.61
C ALA A 12 -14.94 -10.92 -1.45
N HIS A 13 -14.91 -10.63 -2.74
CA HIS A 13 -15.85 -11.19 -3.71
C HIS A 13 -15.85 -12.73 -3.65
N PRO A 14 -17.01 -13.41 -3.80
CA PRO A 14 -17.08 -14.87 -3.72
C PRO A 14 -16.04 -15.60 -4.58
N ALA A 15 -15.81 -15.18 -5.80
CA ALA A 15 -14.79 -15.78 -6.68
C ALA A 15 -13.35 -15.67 -6.12
N VAL A 16 -13.05 -14.63 -5.33
CA VAL A 16 -11.75 -14.50 -4.65
C VAL A 16 -11.66 -15.51 -3.50
N LEU A 17 -12.73 -15.69 -2.74
CA LEU A 17 -12.79 -16.67 -1.64
C LEU A 17 -12.66 -18.10 -2.18
N GLU A 18 -13.29 -18.41 -3.31
CA GLU A 18 -13.14 -19.70 -3.99
C GLU A 18 -11.70 -19.93 -4.44
N ALA A 19 -11.06 -18.93 -5.05
CA ALA A 19 -9.65 -19.03 -5.46
C ALA A 19 -8.69 -19.20 -4.28
N VAL A 20 -8.96 -18.56 -3.13
CA VAL A 20 -8.18 -18.74 -1.90
C VAL A 20 -8.37 -20.16 -1.36
N ALA A 21 -9.61 -20.67 -1.35
CA ALA A 21 -9.91 -22.04 -0.90
C ALA A 21 -9.22 -23.09 -1.77
N GLU A 22 -9.18 -22.88 -3.09
CA GLU A 22 -8.46 -23.75 -4.02
C GLU A 22 -6.96 -23.70 -3.81
N ALA A 23 -6.38 -22.50 -3.70
CA ALA A 23 -4.96 -22.31 -3.43
C ALA A 23 -4.51 -22.98 -2.12
N ASN A 24 -5.38 -23.05 -1.11
CA ASN A 24 -5.10 -23.69 0.17
C ASN A 24 -4.86 -25.21 0.06
N ASN A 25 -5.25 -25.85 -1.05
CA ASN A 25 -5.01 -27.26 -1.30
C ASN A 25 -3.59 -27.55 -1.83
N HIS A 26 -2.81 -26.54 -2.09
CA HIS A 26 -1.47 -26.63 -2.67
C HIS A 26 -0.39 -26.17 -1.67
N LEU A 27 0.81 -26.69 -1.83
CA LEU A 27 2.00 -26.22 -1.12
C LEU A 27 2.76 -25.26 -2.04
N TYR A 28 3.01 -24.06 -1.53
CA TYR A 28 3.77 -23.03 -2.25
C TYR A 28 5.08 -22.75 -1.52
N SER A 29 6.10 -22.33 -2.26
CA SER A 29 7.32 -21.79 -1.68
C SER A 29 7.03 -20.47 -0.96
N GLY A 30 7.79 -20.15 0.08
CA GLY A 30 7.62 -18.92 0.85
C GLY A 30 8.29 -17.69 0.19
N TYR A 31 8.13 -16.56 0.87
CA TYR A 31 8.85 -15.31 0.58
C TYR A 31 8.55 -14.68 -0.78
N GLY A 32 7.36 -14.94 -1.33
CA GLY A 32 6.90 -14.33 -2.59
C GLY A 32 7.65 -14.82 -3.83
N SER A 33 8.23 -16.01 -3.78
CA SER A 33 8.93 -16.66 -4.90
C SER A 33 8.14 -17.83 -5.49
N ASP A 34 6.89 -17.99 -5.09
CA ASP A 34 6.00 -19.04 -5.58
C ASP A 34 5.36 -18.68 -6.93
N GLU A 35 4.89 -19.70 -7.61
CA GLU A 35 4.27 -19.59 -8.94
C GLU A 35 3.01 -18.69 -8.92
N LEU A 36 2.19 -18.76 -7.87
CA LEU A 36 0.97 -17.94 -7.77
C LEU A 36 1.33 -16.46 -7.66
N THR A 37 2.35 -16.14 -6.86
CA THR A 37 2.89 -14.79 -6.76
C THR A 37 3.42 -14.27 -8.11
N GLU A 38 4.17 -15.08 -8.86
CA GLU A 38 4.69 -14.67 -10.17
C GLU A 38 3.57 -14.48 -11.19
N GLN A 39 2.55 -15.31 -11.19
CA GLN A 39 1.35 -15.13 -12.03
C GLN A 39 0.62 -13.83 -11.69
N ALA A 40 0.49 -13.49 -10.40
CA ALA A 40 -0.13 -12.24 -9.96
C ALA A 40 0.68 -11.01 -10.41
N LYS A 41 2.01 -11.05 -10.27
CA LYS A 41 2.92 -10.00 -10.77
C LYS A 41 2.78 -9.81 -12.29
N ALA A 42 2.71 -10.89 -13.05
CA ALA A 42 2.55 -10.82 -14.49
C ALA A 42 1.24 -10.14 -14.89
N LYS A 43 0.12 -10.48 -14.25
CA LYS A 43 -1.18 -9.84 -14.47
C LYS A 43 -1.17 -8.35 -14.11
N ILE A 44 -0.47 -7.96 -13.05
CA ILE A 44 -0.34 -6.55 -12.66
C ILE A 44 0.47 -5.79 -13.71
N ARG A 45 1.59 -6.33 -14.17
CA ARG A 45 2.40 -5.71 -15.25
C ARG A 45 1.59 -5.51 -16.51
N GLU A 46 0.82 -6.52 -16.90
CA GLU A 46 -0.08 -6.45 -18.06
C GLU A 46 -1.13 -5.35 -17.89
N ALA A 47 -1.84 -5.34 -16.75
CA ALA A 47 -2.88 -4.37 -16.46
C ALA A 47 -2.36 -2.92 -16.41
N CYS A 48 -1.12 -2.72 -15.96
CA CYS A 48 -0.46 -1.41 -15.90
C CYS A 48 0.23 -1.01 -17.22
N GLY A 49 0.33 -1.91 -18.20
CA GLY A 49 1.09 -1.68 -19.43
C GLY A 49 2.59 -1.46 -19.19
N GLN A 50 3.14 -2.08 -18.14
CA GLN A 50 4.53 -1.93 -17.70
C GLN A 50 5.20 -3.30 -17.57
N PRO A 51 5.62 -3.92 -18.67
CA PRO A 51 6.11 -5.30 -18.68
C PRO A 51 7.38 -5.51 -17.84
N ASP A 52 8.18 -4.47 -17.69
CA ASP A 52 9.47 -4.54 -16.98
C ASP A 52 9.41 -3.99 -15.54
N ALA A 53 8.20 -3.66 -15.06
CA ALA A 53 8.06 -3.12 -13.71
C ALA A 53 8.34 -4.18 -12.64
N ASP A 54 9.05 -3.78 -11.59
CA ASP A 54 9.14 -4.57 -10.36
C ASP A 54 7.83 -4.46 -9.58
N VAL A 55 7.31 -5.61 -9.15
CA VAL A 55 6.06 -5.70 -8.38
C VAL A 55 6.36 -6.36 -7.03
N TRP A 56 5.97 -5.67 -5.97
CA TRP A 56 6.14 -6.13 -4.60
C TRP A 56 4.80 -6.17 -3.87
N PHE A 57 4.54 -7.24 -3.14
CA PHE A 57 3.37 -7.37 -2.28
C PHE A 57 3.75 -7.05 -0.85
N LEU A 58 3.04 -6.09 -0.26
CA LEU A 58 3.21 -5.66 1.12
C LEU A 58 1.90 -5.88 1.89
N VAL A 59 1.96 -5.91 3.22
CA VAL A 59 0.81 -6.27 4.05
C VAL A 59 -0.30 -5.21 4.09
N GLY A 60 -0.02 -3.98 3.67
CA GLY A 60 -1.02 -2.91 3.65
C GLY A 60 -0.44 -1.56 3.27
N GLY A 61 -1.32 -0.55 3.15
CA GLY A 61 -0.97 0.79 2.71
C GLY A 61 0.02 1.51 3.62
N THR A 62 -0.09 1.34 4.92
CA THR A 62 0.85 1.94 5.90
C THR A 62 2.27 1.41 5.69
N GLN A 63 2.44 0.10 5.54
CA GLN A 63 3.76 -0.46 5.25
C GLN A 63 4.27 -0.01 3.87
N THR A 64 3.39 0.07 2.89
CA THR A 64 3.75 0.56 1.55
C THR A 64 4.28 1.98 1.62
N ASN A 65 3.56 2.89 2.29
CA ASN A 65 3.99 4.27 2.47
C ASN A 65 5.34 4.35 3.21
N GLN A 66 5.48 3.60 4.30
CA GLN A 66 6.71 3.55 5.07
C GLN A 66 7.90 3.11 4.23
N VAL A 67 7.80 1.97 3.55
CA VAL A 67 8.90 1.41 2.73
C VAL A 67 9.24 2.32 1.56
N VAL A 68 8.25 2.83 0.83
CA VAL A 68 8.48 3.71 -0.33
C VAL A 68 9.13 5.01 0.13
N ILE A 69 8.59 5.66 1.14
CA ILE A 69 9.12 6.94 1.65
C ILE A 69 10.56 6.76 2.14
N ASP A 70 10.82 5.74 2.95
CA ASP A 70 12.16 5.47 3.47
C ASP A 70 13.18 5.17 2.35
N THR A 71 12.74 4.48 1.30
CA THR A 71 13.61 4.13 0.16
C THR A 71 13.98 5.33 -0.70
N ILE A 72 13.03 6.25 -0.96
CA ILE A 72 13.23 7.36 -1.90
C ILE A 72 13.62 8.68 -1.22
N THR A 73 13.52 8.75 0.10
CA THR A 73 13.73 10.00 0.85
C THR A 73 15.04 9.93 1.62
N PRO A 74 15.94 10.92 1.45
CA PRO A 74 17.17 10.98 2.25
C PRO A 74 16.87 11.07 3.75
N ALA A 75 17.70 10.44 4.58
CA ALA A 75 17.48 10.34 6.04
C ALA A 75 17.32 11.69 6.77
N TYR A 76 17.82 12.79 6.19
CA TYR A 76 17.66 14.14 6.74
C TYR A 76 16.40 14.88 6.27
N ALA A 77 15.63 14.29 5.36
CA ALA A 77 14.44 14.92 4.79
C ALA A 77 13.15 14.49 5.52
N GLY A 78 12.14 15.34 5.40
CA GLY A 78 10.82 15.08 5.95
C GLY A 78 9.76 14.93 4.86
N VAL A 79 8.58 14.50 5.28
CA VAL A 79 7.41 14.28 4.40
C VAL A 79 6.39 15.36 4.65
N ILE A 80 6.03 16.09 3.60
CA ILE A 80 5.01 17.15 3.70
C ILE A 80 3.62 16.53 3.49
N THR A 81 2.71 16.83 4.41
CA THR A 81 1.30 16.39 4.33
C THR A 81 0.36 17.45 4.89
N VAL A 82 -0.91 17.37 4.51
CA VAL A 82 -1.97 18.18 5.16
C VAL A 82 -2.31 17.63 6.54
N ALA A 83 -2.90 18.45 7.43
CA ALA A 83 -3.24 18.03 8.78
C ALA A 83 -4.17 16.80 8.84
N SER A 84 -5.05 16.62 7.84
CA SER A 84 -5.93 15.46 7.67
C SER A 84 -5.34 14.35 6.79
N GLY A 85 -4.09 14.49 6.37
CA GLY A 85 -3.44 13.50 5.49
C GLY A 85 -3.24 12.16 6.21
N HIS A 86 -3.37 11.07 5.48
CA HIS A 86 -3.28 9.72 5.99
C HIS A 86 -1.99 9.45 6.78
N PRO A 87 -0.79 9.87 6.32
CA PRO A 87 0.46 9.70 7.07
C PRO A 87 0.45 10.38 8.45
N ASN A 88 -0.35 11.46 8.60
CA ASN A 88 -0.43 12.18 9.87
C ASN A 88 -1.44 11.61 10.85
N VAL A 89 -2.56 11.03 10.38
CA VAL A 89 -3.71 10.69 11.24
C VAL A 89 -4.01 9.19 11.36
N HIS A 90 -3.55 8.39 10.42
CA HIS A 90 -3.95 6.97 10.32
C HIS A 90 -2.78 5.97 10.29
N GLU A 91 -1.54 6.41 10.28
CA GLU A 91 -0.38 5.52 10.14
C GLU A 91 0.41 5.30 11.43
N ALA A 92 -0.13 5.76 12.57
CA ALA A 92 0.42 5.51 13.90
C ALA A 92 1.94 5.80 14.05
N GLY A 93 2.45 6.81 13.34
CA GLY A 93 3.86 7.18 13.38
C GLY A 93 4.78 6.29 12.54
N ALA A 94 4.25 5.56 11.54
CA ALA A 94 5.06 4.69 10.70
C ALA A 94 6.18 5.44 9.95
N ILE A 95 5.93 6.66 9.53
CA ILE A 95 6.91 7.51 8.83
C ILE A 95 8.01 7.94 9.80
N GLU A 96 7.66 8.37 11.00
CA GLU A 96 8.61 8.75 12.06
C GLU A 96 9.42 7.55 12.56
N PHE A 97 8.83 6.35 12.55
CA PHE A 97 9.54 5.12 12.89
C PHE A 97 10.74 4.85 11.97
N SER A 98 10.62 5.21 10.69
CA SER A 98 11.72 5.13 9.72
C SER A 98 12.71 6.31 9.82
N GLY A 99 12.50 7.23 10.77
CA GLY A 99 13.41 8.35 11.01
C GLY A 99 13.05 9.64 10.25
N HIS A 100 11.97 9.64 9.48
CA HIS A 100 11.52 10.81 8.72
C HIS A 100 10.48 11.60 9.51
N LYS A 101 10.57 12.93 9.47
CA LYS A 101 9.60 13.79 10.13
C LYS A 101 8.41 14.08 9.23
N VAL A 102 7.19 13.91 9.75
CA VAL A 102 5.98 14.39 9.10
C VAL A 102 5.81 15.89 9.36
N LEU A 103 5.80 16.67 8.29
CA LEU A 103 5.69 18.11 8.28
C LEU A 103 4.28 18.51 7.81
N LYS A 104 3.48 19.03 8.74
CA LYS A 104 2.10 19.44 8.44
C LYS A 104 2.08 20.82 7.80
N ILE A 105 1.45 20.93 6.62
CA ILE A 105 1.09 22.23 6.05
C ILE A 105 -0.35 22.56 6.40
N GLY A 106 -0.57 23.78 6.92
CA GLY A 106 -1.89 24.35 7.17
C GLY A 106 -2.55 24.82 5.89
N ARG A 107 -3.81 25.29 6.00
CA ARG A 107 -4.42 26.07 4.94
C ARG A 107 -3.58 27.33 4.71
N ALA A 108 -3.17 27.56 3.48
CA ALA A 108 -2.66 28.88 3.11
C ALA A 108 -3.80 29.86 3.35
N SER A 109 -3.73 30.64 4.43
CA SER A 109 -4.55 31.83 4.57
C SER A 109 -3.93 32.86 3.63
N CYS A 110 -4.47 33.06 2.46
CA CYS A 110 -4.27 34.32 1.75
C CYS A 110 -4.88 35.41 2.64
N ARG A 111 -4.08 35.97 3.50
CA ARG A 111 -4.37 37.31 4.03
C ARG A 111 -3.73 38.26 3.04
N GLU A 112 -4.61 38.96 2.31
CA GLU A 112 -4.26 40.19 1.63
C GLU A 112 -3.70 41.20 2.62
#